data_cc36511c6098d513532d5c051971057c
#
_entry.id   cc36511c6098d513532d5c051971057c
#
_cell.length_a   1.000
_cell.length_b   1.000
_cell.length_c   1.000
_cell.angle_alpha   90.00
_cell.angle_beta   90.00
_cell.angle_gamma   90.00
#
_symmetry.space_group_name_H-M   'P 1'
#
loop_
_entity.id
_entity.type
_entity.pdbx_description
1 polymer ?
#
loop_
_entity_poly.entity_id
_entity_poly.type
_entity_poly.pdbx_seq_one_letter_code
_entity_poly.pdbx_strand_id
1 'polypeptide(L)'
;YMQGLRDMIRQLKEQKQRQLKRFNLESIFEDFRERLDEIEQMERERIEEWKQKAEDPENFSDSLLKDIAERNEQILDDLPEDIASKIKELEKFEFINPDAQKKFLELLNELRKAMTNTFFKDIENMVNNLSDGDIERMKDMLKALNDMMVKKIAGEDPEFDKFMDEFGDMFGDNPPQSLDELMEQMRQQMAAAQSLMNSLSAEQRQALAEMFNGRFNDPELEAEMAKLAKELDFLNPDGQQYRFSGDESIDLEAAMQLMQEMHEMDDLLGQMQQAERRGDLDGIDKELLRDVMGDEEADQLEE
;
A
#
# COMPACT_ATOMS: atom_id res chain seq x y z
N TYR A 1 -32.65 0.24 13.61
CA TYR A 1 -32.10 0.88 12.41
C TYR A 1 -31.26 2.13 12.72
N MET A 2 -31.87 3.22 13.19
CA MET A 2 -31.17 4.49 13.44
C MET A 2 -30.10 4.41 14.54
N GLN A 3 -30.24 3.52 15.51
CA GLN A 3 -29.25 3.30 16.56
C GLN A 3 -28.07 2.49 16.04
N GLY A 4 -28.32 1.46 15.23
CA GLY A 4 -27.29 0.69 14.54
C GLY A 4 -26.44 1.58 13.61
N LEU A 5 -27.08 2.43 12.79
CA LEU A 5 -26.40 3.35 11.90
C LEU A 5 -25.49 4.33 12.65
N ARG A 6 -25.92 4.83 13.82
CA ARG A 6 -25.08 5.70 14.68
C ARG A 6 -23.89 4.98 15.27
N ASP A 7 -24.07 3.72 15.65
CA ASP A 7 -22.99 2.90 16.17
C ASP A 7 -21.96 2.61 15.07
N MET A 8 -22.40 2.31 13.84
CA MET A 8 -21.53 2.14 12.67
C MET A 8 -20.77 3.43 12.32
N ILE A 9 -21.44 4.59 12.30
CA ILE A 9 -20.80 5.90 12.09
C ILE A 9 -19.70 6.12 13.13
N ARG A 10 -19.95 5.76 14.39
CA ARG A 10 -18.94 5.88 15.45
C ARG A 10 -17.76 4.93 15.22
N GLN A 11 -18.02 3.67 14.90
CA GLN A 11 -16.99 2.66 14.61
C GLN A 11 -16.12 3.09 13.43
N LEU A 12 -16.72 3.54 12.34
CA LEU A 12 -16.00 4.02 11.16
C LEU A 12 -15.12 5.23 11.46
N LYS A 13 -15.62 6.18 12.25
CA LYS A 13 -14.80 7.32 12.72
C LYS A 13 -13.62 6.88 13.58
N GLU A 14 -13.83 5.93 14.49
CA GLU A 14 -12.77 5.39 15.34
C GLU A 14 -11.74 4.60 14.53
N GLN A 15 -12.18 3.83 13.54
CA GLN A 15 -11.30 3.10 12.63
C GLN A 15 -10.44 4.06 11.82
N LYS A 16 -11.05 5.09 11.21
CA LYS A 16 -10.33 6.15 10.50
C LYS A 16 -9.31 6.83 11.39
N GLN A 17 -9.69 7.24 12.60
CA GLN A 17 -8.76 7.88 13.54
C GLN A 17 -7.62 6.95 13.96
N ARG A 18 -7.88 5.65 14.15
CA ARG A 18 -6.82 4.68 14.46
C ARG A 18 -5.80 4.59 13.34
N GLN A 19 -6.26 4.51 12.09
CA GLN A 19 -5.38 4.48 10.92
C GLN A 19 -4.55 5.77 10.79
N LEU A 20 -5.18 6.94 10.87
CA LEU A 20 -4.49 8.23 10.81
C LEU A 20 -3.44 8.38 11.92
N LYS A 21 -3.75 7.95 13.16
CA LYS A 21 -2.80 8.00 14.27
C LYS A 21 -1.65 7.00 14.11
N ARG A 22 -1.94 5.80 13.60
CA ARG A 22 -0.92 4.76 13.36
C ARG A 22 0.19 5.28 12.45
N PHE A 23 -0.18 5.97 11.38
CA PHE A 23 0.76 6.48 10.39
C PHE A 23 1.19 7.93 10.66
N ASN A 24 0.69 8.57 11.74
CA ASN A 24 0.91 9.99 12.05
C ASN A 24 0.58 10.92 10.87
N LEU A 25 -0.45 10.56 10.11
CA LEU A 25 -0.80 11.20 8.84
C LEU A 25 -1.90 12.26 8.97
N GLU A 26 -2.50 12.44 10.16
CA GLU A 26 -3.63 13.36 10.36
C GLU A 26 -3.33 14.79 9.91
N SER A 27 -2.11 15.27 10.18
CA SER A 27 -1.63 16.57 9.68
C SER A 27 -1.02 16.49 8.28
N ILE A 28 -0.51 15.32 7.90
CA ILE A 28 0.17 15.12 6.61
C ILE A 28 -0.86 15.12 5.47
N PHE A 29 -2.03 14.51 5.62
CA PHE A 29 -3.03 14.44 4.55
C PHE A 29 -3.64 15.80 4.19
N GLU A 30 -3.94 16.65 5.18
CA GLU A 30 -4.43 18.00 4.91
C GLU A 30 -3.33 18.84 4.23
N ASP A 31 -2.09 18.78 4.76
CA ASP A 31 -0.93 19.43 4.18
C ASP A 31 -0.64 18.94 2.75
N PHE A 32 -0.77 17.64 2.50
CA PHE A 32 -0.59 17.06 1.16
C PHE A 32 -1.60 17.59 0.15
N ARG A 33 -2.88 17.67 0.53
CA ARG A 33 -3.91 18.21 -0.35
C ARG A 33 -3.62 19.66 -0.73
N GLU A 34 -3.33 20.49 0.27
CA GLU A 34 -2.99 21.89 0.04
C GLU A 34 -1.76 22.06 -0.85
N ARG A 35 -0.74 21.24 -0.64
CA ARG A 35 0.50 21.27 -1.45
C ARG A 35 0.29 20.74 -2.86
N LEU A 36 -0.54 19.72 -3.07
CA LEU A 36 -0.92 19.26 -4.41
C LEU A 36 -1.69 20.36 -5.17
N ASP A 37 -2.63 21.03 -4.52
CA ASP A 37 -3.38 22.14 -5.11
C ASP A 37 -2.44 23.31 -5.45
N GLU A 38 -1.45 23.62 -4.60
CA GLU A 38 -0.41 24.62 -4.90
C GLU A 38 0.42 24.23 -6.14
N ILE A 39 0.86 22.96 -6.23
CA ILE A 39 1.60 22.43 -7.37
C ILE A 39 0.79 22.52 -8.65
N GLU A 40 -0.47 22.12 -8.61
CA GLU A 40 -1.41 22.23 -9.73
C GLU A 40 -1.60 23.68 -10.16
N GLN A 41 -1.79 24.60 -9.21
CA GLN A 41 -1.91 26.02 -9.48
C GLN A 41 -0.67 26.59 -10.15
N MET A 42 0.53 26.26 -9.66
CA MET A 42 1.81 26.69 -10.26
C MET A 42 1.96 26.21 -11.70
N GLU A 43 1.50 25.00 -11.99
CA GLU A 43 1.53 24.45 -13.35
C GLU A 43 0.51 25.16 -14.26
N ARG A 44 -0.72 25.40 -13.79
CA ARG A 44 -1.75 26.16 -14.52
C ARG A 44 -1.30 27.58 -14.85
N GLU A 45 -0.65 28.27 -13.93
CA GLU A 45 -0.09 29.58 -14.19
C GLU A 45 0.96 29.56 -15.31
N ARG A 46 1.81 28.51 -15.32
CA ARG A 46 2.82 28.33 -16.37
C ARG A 46 2.21 28.00 -17.72
N ILE A 47 1.15 27.17 -17.76
CA ILE A 47 0.38 26.83 -18.95
C ILE A 47 -0.23 28.12 -19.55
N GLU A 48 -0.80 28.97 -18.71
CA GLU A 48 -1.41 30.23 -19.15
C GLU A 48 -0.36 31.19 -19.73
N GLU A 49 0.82 31.31 -19.07
CA GLU A 49 1.96 32.07 -19.62
C GLU A 49 2.37 31.57 -21.02
N TRP A 50 2.38 30.25 -21.23
CA TRP A 50 2.75 29.66 -22.52
C TRP A 50 1.69 29.93 -23.58
N LYS A 51 0.41 29.86 -23.24
CA LYS A 51 -0.70 30.22 -24.16
C LYS A 51 -0.61 31.68 -24.57
N GLN A 52 -0.38 32.60 -23.63
CA GLN A 52 -0.23 34.01 -23.91
C GLN A 52 0.96 34.31 -24.84
N LYS A 53 2.08 33.62 -24.65
CA LYS A 53 3.25 33.73 -25.53
C LYS A 53 2.99 33.19 -26.93
N ALA A 54 2.18 32.13 -27.03
CA ALA A 54 1.83 31.50 -28.30
C ALA A 54 0.85 32.35 -29.13
N GLU A 55 0.20 33.34 -28.57
CA GLU A 55 -0.67 34.30 -29.30
C GLU A 55 0.10 35.40 -30.04
N ASP A 56 1.44 35.49 -29.85
CA ASP A 56 2.27 36.51 -30.52
C ASP A 56 2.58 36.10 -31.97
N PRO A 57 2.12 36.89 -32.99
CA PRO A 57 2.17 36.47 -34.40
C PRO A 57 3.57 36.37 -35.02
N GLU A 58 4.63 36.79 -34.33
CA GLU A 58 5.98 36.84 -34.85
C GLU A 58 6.80 35.54 -34.66
N ASN A 59 6.29 34.53 -33.93
CA ASN A 59 7.02 33.33 -33.58
C ASN A 59 6.39 32.04 -34.13
N PHE A 60 7.01 31.43 -35.10
CA PHE A 60 6.58 30.16 -35.70
C PHE A 60 6.81 28.92 -34.76
N SER A 61 7.55 29.08 -33.67
CA SER A 61 7.72 28.05 -32.64
C SER A 61 6.48 27.85 -31.74
N ASP A 62 5.48 28.68 -31.87
CA ASP A 62 4.42 28.86 -30.87
C ASP A 62 3.27 27.85 -31.02
N SER A 63 3.11 27.23 -32.20
CA SER A 63 2.09 26.18 -32.39
C SER A 63 2.34 24.94 -31.50
N LEU A 64 3.60 24.50 -31.38
CA LEU A 64 3.95 23.35 -30.56
C LEU A 64 3.79 23.65 -29.06
N LEU A 65 4.19 24.85 -28.64
CA LEU A 65 4.00 25.28 -27.23
C LEU A 65 2.52 25.35 -26.87
N LYS A 66 1.68 25.84 -27.79
CA LYS A 66 0.24 25.91 -27.60
C LYS A 66 -0.36 24.50 -27.47
N ASP A 67 0.02 23.58 -28.37
CA ASP A 67 -0.49 22.20 -28.37
C ASP A 67 -0.11 21.47 -27.04
N ILE A 68 1.11 21.70 -26.53
CA ILE A 68 1.56 21.13 -25.25
C ILE A 68 0.76 21.76 -24.10
N ALA A 69 0.61 23.09 -24.10
CA ALA A 69 -0.13 23.80 -23.06
C ALA A 69 -1.59 23.38 -22.98
N GLU A 70 -2.28 23.26 -24.12
CA GLU A 70 -3.68 22.81 -24.22
C GLU A 70 -3.85 21.36 -23.77
N ARG A 71 -2.91 20.47 -24.16
CA ARG A 71 -2.90 19.06 -23.69
C ARG A 71 -2.72 18.96 -22.18
N ASN A 72 -1.76 19.69 -21.63
CA ASN A 72 -1.48 19.67 -20.21
C ASN A 72 -2.63 20.26 -19.39
N GLU A 73 -3.26 21.34 -19.87
CA GLU A 73 -4.46 21.89 -19.24
C GLU A 73 -5.61 20.88 -19.18
N GLN A 74 -5.85 20.14 -20.28
CA GLN A 74 -6.87 19.12 -20.32
C GLN A 74 -6.59 18.00 -19.31
N ILE A 75 -5.33 17.56 -19.18
CA ILE A 75 -4.94 16.56 -18.18
C ILE A 75 -5.21 17.08 -16.77
N LEU A 76 -4.87 18.33 -16.47
CA LEU A 76 -5.13 18.92 -15.16
C LEU A 76 -6.62 19.11 -14.88
N ASP A 77 -7.44 19.36 -15.90
CA ASP A 77 -8.90 19.49 -15.76
C ASP A 77 -9.58 18.12 -15.51
N ASP A 78 -8.97 17.05 -16.02
CA ASP A 78 -9.44 15.67 -15.86
C ASP A 78 -8.87 14.97 -14.61
N LEU A 79 -8.07 15.68 -13.77
CA LEU A 79 -7.51 15.08 -12.56
C LEU A 79 -8.58 14.62 -11.59
N PRO A 80 -8.44 13.41 -11.02
CA PRO A 80 -9.34 12.91 -9.99
C PRO A 80 -9.36 13.80 -8.73
N GLU A 81 -10.47 13.80 -8.02
CA GLU A 81 -10.59 14.53 -6.75
C GLU A 81 -9.83 13.81 -5.60
N ASP A 82 -9.75 12.49 -5.67
CA ASP A 82 -9.02 11.73 -4.66
C ASP A 82 -7.50 11.89 -4.80
N ILE A 83 -6.82 12.00 -3.67
CA ILE A 83 -5.39 12.29 -3.59
C ILE A 83 -4.55 11.18 -4.23
N ALA A 84 -4.92 9.90 -4.03
CA ALA A 84 -4.15 8.77 -4.51
C ALA A 84 -4.13 8.71 -6.03
N SER A 85 -5.30 8.81 -6.67
CA SER A 85 -5.43 8.83 -8.12
C SER A 85 -4.81 10.09 -8.72
N LYS A 86 -4.96 11.26 -8.05
CA LYS A 86 -4.31 12.52 -8.46
C LYS A 86 -2.77 12.36 -8.48
N ILE A 87 -2.16 11.77 -7.47
CA ILE A 87 -0.72 11.49 -7.44
C ILE A 87 -0.32 10.57 -8.59
N LYS A 88 -1.05 9.46 -8.84
CA LYS A 88 -0.77 8.53 -9.95
C LYS A 88 -0.79 9.19 -11.31
N GLU A 89 -1.71 10.09 -11.55
CA GLU A 89 -1.77 10.82 -12.82
C GLU A 89 -0.65 11.87 -12.91
N LEU A 90 -0.33 12.59 -11.81
CA LEU A 90 0.77 13.54 -11.77
C LEU A 90 2.16 12.89 -11.85
N GLU A 91 2.33 11.62 -11.46
CA GLU A 91 3.59 10.89 -11.68
C GLU A 91 3.90 10.68 -13.17
N LYS A 92 2.86 10.56 -14.00
CA LYS A 92 2.98 10.40 -15.46
C LYS A 92 2.96 11.73 -16.20
N PHE A 93 2.64 12.82 -15.49
CA PHE A 93 2.46 14.13 -16.05
C PHE A 93 3.80 14.79 -16.40
N GLU A 94 3.89 15.38 -17.59
CA GLU A 94 5.06 16.12 -18.05
C GLU A 94 4.94 17.60 -17.64
N PHE A 95 5.49 17.94 -16.49
CA PHE A 95 5.47 19.31 -15.98
C PHE A 95 6.20 20.29 -16.90
N ILE A 96 5.55 21.41 -17.19
CA ILE A 96 6.15 22.56 -17.89
C ILE A 96 6.87 23.48 -16.90
N ASN A 97 6.38 23.53 -15.66
CA ASN A 97 6.96 24.32 -14.58
C ASN A 97 7.96 23.48 -13.78
N PRO A 98 9.30 23.77 -13.88
CA PRO A 98 10.31 23.01 -13.15
C PRO A 98 10.18 23.11 -11.61
N ASP A 99 9.66 24.24 -11.11
CA ASP A 99 9.49 24.45 -9.67
C ASP A 99 8.28 23.63 -9.16
N ALA A 100 7.21 23.52 -9.94
CA ALA A 100 6.07 22.63 -9.65
C ALA A 100 6.53 21.16 -9.63
N GLN A 101 7.28 20.72 -10.64
CA GLN A 101 7.86 19.38 -10.69
C GLN A 101 8.74 19.08 -9.48
N LYS A 102 9.61 20.02 -9.10
CA LYS A 102 10.49 19.88 -7.94
C LYS A 102 9.69 19.72 -6.64
N LYS A 103 8.68 20.58 -6.42
CA LYS A 103 7.79 20.48 -5.27
C LYS A 103 7.04 19.14 -5.23
N PHE A 104 6.57 18.66 -6.37
CA PHE A 104 5.91 17.36 -6.47
C PHE A 104 6.85 16.20 -6.07
N LEU A 105 8.10 16.19 -6.57
CA LEU A 105 9.08 15.19 -6.20
C LEU A 105 9.48 15.27 -4.71
N GLU A 106 9.56 16.46 -4.14
CA GLU A 106 9.80 16.65 -2.71
C GLU A 106 8.64 16.09 -1.89
N LEU A 107 7.41 16.34 -2.31
CA LEU A 107 6.19 15.81 -1.69
C LEU A 107 6.17 14.28 -1.69
N LEU A 108 6.46 13.64 -2.83
CA LEU A 108 6.57 12.19 -2.93
C LEU A 108 7.65 11.62 -2.01
N ASN A 109 8.80 12.29 -1.91
CA ASN A 109 9.89 11.88 -1.02
C ASN A 109 9.49 11.95 0.47
N GLU A 110 8.75 12.97 0.86
CA GLU A 110 8.24 13.10 2.23
C GLU A 110 7.25 11.97 2.55
N LEU A 111 6.36 11.65 1.61
CA LEU A 111 5.42 10.55 1.74
C LEU A 111 6.15 9.21 1.92
N ARG A 112 7.12 8.92 1.05
CA ARG A 112 7.95 7.72 1.15
C ARG A 112 8.63 7.61 2.51
N LYS A 113 9.24 8.70 2.99
CA LYS A 113 9.90 8.71 4.31
C LYS A 113 8.94 8.44 5.46
N ALA A 114 7.74 9.02 5.42
CA ALA A 114 6.73 8.81 6.45
C ALA A 114 6.31 7.34 6.50
N MET A 115 6.05 6.73 5.34
CA MET A 115 5.68 5.32 5.24
C MET A 115 6.83 4.40 5.67
N THR A 116 8.04 4.62 5.16
CA THR A 116 9.23 3.85 5.54
C THR A 116 9.48 3.88 7.04
N ASN A 117 9.35 5.04 7.68
CA ASN A 117 9.50 5.17 9.13
C ASN A 117 8.44 4.41 9.90
N THR A 118 7.22 4.38 9.40
CA THR A 118 6.12 3.64 10.03
C THR A 118 6.34 2.13 9.91
N PHE A 119 6.67 1.64 8.73
CA PHE A 119 7.01 0.23 8.53
C PHE A 119 8.19 -0.21 9.38
N PHE A 120 9.22 0.63 9.49
CA PHE A 120 10.36 0.34 10.37
C PHE A 120 9.92 0.17 11.82
N LYS A 121 9.10 1.08 12.35
CA LYS A 121 8.56 0.97 13.71
C LYS A 121 7.65 -0.25 13.91
N ASP A 122 6.83 -0.58 12.91
CA ASP A 122 5.97 -1.76 12.97
C ASP A 122 6.80 -3.05 13.03
N ILE A 123 7.86 -3.16 12.23
CA ILE A 123 8.81 -4.30 12.28
C ILE A 123 9.52 -4.33 13.64
N GLU A 124 10.00 -3.18 14.12
CA GLU A 124 10.64 -3.08 15.44
C GLU A 124 9.72 -3.58 16.55
N ASN A 125 8.46 -3.13 16.56
CA ASN A 125 7.47 -3.55 17.53
C ASN A 125 7.15 -5.05 17.40
N MET A 126 7.01 -5.55 16.18
CA MET A 126 6.75 -6.96 15.91
C MET A 126 7.90 -7.84 16.46
N VAL A 127 9.14 -7.51 16.11
CA VAL A 127 10.33 -8.29 16.54
C VAL A 127 10.49 -8.24 18.05
N ASN A 128 10.27 -7.08 18.69
CA ASN A 128 10.38 -6.94 20.14
C ASN A 128 9.27 -7.71 20.89
N ASN A 129 8.10 -7.89 20.29
CA ASN A 129 6.97 -8.59 20.91
C ASN A 129 6.98 -10.10 20.67
N LEU A 130 7.82 -10.63 19.76
CA LEU A 130 7.94 -12.07 19.57
C LEU A 130 8.45 -12.75 20.84
N SER A 131 7.75 -13.79 21.30
CA SER A 131 8.19 -14.65 22.37
C SER A 131 9.14 -15.74 21.85
N ASP A 132 9.87 -16.40 22.75
CA ASP A 132 10.69 -17.56 22.37
C ASP A 132 9.82 -18.71 21.85
N GLY A 133 8.58 -18.84 22.35
CA GLY A 133 7.60 -19.80 21.82
C GLY A 133 7.17 -19.51 20.41
N ASP A 134 7.03 -18.24 20.03
CA ASP A 134 6.69 -17.85 18.66
C ASP A 134 7.85 -18.19 17.72
N ILE A 135 9.09 -17.98 18.14
CA ILE A 135 10.30 -18.33 17.36
C ILE A 135 10.40 -19.83 17.14
N GLU A 136 10.18 -20.64 18.18
CA GLU A 136 10.15 -22.10 18.04
C GLU A 136 9.05 -22.57 17.08
N ARG A 137 7.85 -22.00 17.20
CA ARG A 137 6.74 -22.31 16.29
C ARG A 137 7.03 -21.91 14.83
N MET A 138 7.66 -20.76 14.61
CA MET A 138 8.13 -20.35 13.28
C MET A 138 9.15 -21.36 12.72
N LYS A 139 10.06 -21.84 13.56
CA LYS A 139 11.06 -22.85 13.17
C LYS A 139 10.39 -24.16 12.78
N ASP A 140 9.44 -24.65 13.56
CA ASP A 140 8.67 -25.85 13.25
C ASP A 140 7.88 -25.71 11.95
N MET A 141 7.25 -24.56 11.72
CA MET A 141 6.57 -24.24 10.47
C MET A 141 7.53 -24.27 9.27
N LEU A 142 8.72 -23.66 9.40
CA LEU A 142 9.72 -23.67 8.33
C LEU A 142 10.24 -25.08 8.02
N LYS A 143 10.43 -25.94 9.02
CA LYS A 143 10.79 -27.35 8.82
C LYS A 143 9.69 -28.09 8.07
N ALA A 144 8.45 -27.95 8.51
CA ALA A 144 7.31 -28.59 7.84
C ALA A 144 7.15 -28.10 6.39
N LEU A 145 7.36 -26.81 6.14
CA LEU A 145 7.32 -26.23 4.81
C LEU A 145 8.45 -26.77 3.93
N ASN A 146 9.69 -26.83 4.42
CA ASN A 146 10.81 -27.46 3.70
C ASN A 146 10.53 -28.92 3.36
N ASP A 147 9.96 -29.69 4.28
CA ASP A 147 9.57 -31.08 4.00
C ASP A 147 8.50 -31.20 2.91
N MET A 148 7.51 -30.29 2.90
CA MET A 148 6.53 -30.21 1.82
C MET A 148 7.19 -29.89 0.46
N MET A 149 8.15 -28.94 0.46
CA MET A 149 8.87 -28.56 -0.76
C MET A 149 9.69 -29.72 -1.31
N VAL A 150 10.38 -30.47 -0.46
CA VAL A 150 11.13 -31.68 -0.84
C VAL A 150 10.20 -32.73 -1.45
N LYS A 151 9.05 -33.01 -0.84
CA LYS A 151 8.03 -33.93 -1.37
C LYS A 151 7.52 -33.48 -2.75
N LYS A 152 7.21 -32.19 -2.90
CA LYS A 152 6.79 -31.62 -4.18
C LYS A 152 7.87 -31.77 -5.26
N ILE A 153 9.13 -31.52 -4.95
CA ILE A 153 10.27 -31.72 -5.86
C ILE A 153 10.41 -33.18 -6.26
N ALA A 154 10.17 -34.10 -5.32
CA ALA A 154 10.22 -35.56 -5.57
C ALA A 154 8.98 -36.07 -6.35
N GLY A 155 7.97 -35.25 -6.59
CA GLY A 155 6.69 -35.64 -7.22
C GLY A 155 5.78 -36.42 -6.28
N GLU A 156 6.01 -36.34 -4.98
CA GLU A 156 5.20 -36.95 -3.93
C GLU A 156 4.10 -35.98 -3.46
N ASP A 157 3.10 -36.50 -2.74
CA ASP A 157 2.07 -35.68 -2.11
C ASP A 157 2.70 -34.82 -0.99
N PRO A 158 2.64 -33.48 -1.09
CA PRO A 158 3.21 -32.58 -0.09
C PRO A 158 2.43 -32.56 1.24
N GLU A 159 1.26 -33.19 1.32
CA GLU A 159 0.40 -33.22 2.51
C GLU A 159 0.04 -31.82 3.02
N PHE A 160 -0.29 -30.90 2.09
CA PHE A 160 -0.60 -29.49 2.37
C PHE A 160 -1.72 -29.30 3.40
N ASP A 161 -2.75 -30.14 3.39
CA ASP A 161 -3.86 -30.06 4.34
C ASP A 161 -3.38 -30.26 5.80
N LYS A 162 -2.45 -31.18 6.04
CA LYS A 162 -1.88 -31.35 7.38
C LYS A 162 -1.08 -30.15 7.85
N PHE A 163 -0.35 -29.54 6.94
CA PHE A 163 0.39 -28.31 7.23
C PHE A 163 -0.56 -27.18 7.61
N MET A 164 -1.66 -27.02 6.88
CA MET A 164 -2.66 -25.99 7.17
C MET A 164 -3.45 -26.29 8.45
N ASP A 165 -3.70 -27.56 8.80
CA ASP A 165 -4.28 -27.95 10.08
C ASP A 165 -3.42 -27.55 11.29
N GLU A 166 -2.08 -27.57 11.12
CA GLU A 166 -1.14 -27.27 12.19
C GLU A 166 -0.75 -25.79 12.27
N PHE A 167 -0.57 -25.13 11.12
CA PHE A 167 -0.01 -23.79 11.02
C PHE A 167 -0.93 -22.77 10.34
N GLY A 168 -2.16 -23.17 9.97
CA GLY A 168 -3.09 -22.32 9.21
C GLY A 168 -3.42 -21.00 9.92
N ASP A 169 -3.46 -21.00 11.25
CA ASP A 169 -3.69 -19.81 12.08
C ASP A 169 -2.59 -18.73 11.95
N MET A 170 -1.41 -19.09 11.44
CA MET A 170 -0.31 -18.16 11.20
C MET A 170 -0.47 -17.33 9.90
N PHE A 171 -1.44 -17.72 9.03
CA PHE A 171 -1.67 -17.05 7.74
C PHE A 171 -2.78 -16.00 7.76
N GLY A 172 -3.35 -15.70 8.94
CA GLY A 172 -4.35 -14.65 9.12
C GLY A 172 -5.69 -14.95 8.44
N ASP A 173 -6.39 -13.91 7.98
CA ASP A 173 -7.77 -13.99 7.51
C ASP A 173 -7.91 -14.56 6.08
N ASN A 174 -6.81 -14.61 5.31
CA ASN A 174 -6.81 -15.12 3.94
C ASN A 174 -5.78 -16.25 3.75
N PRO A 175 -6.00 -17.44 4.34
CA PRO A 175 -5.06 -18.55 4.27
C PRO A 175 -4.98 -19.13 2.85
N PRO A 176 -3.78 -19.54 2.37
CA PRO A 176 -3.60 -20.14 1.06
C PRO A 176 -4.40 -21.45 0.96
N GLN A 177 -4.98 -21.71 -0.22
CA GLN A 177 -5.80 -22.90 -0.48
C GLN A 177 -4.99 -24.05 -1.08
N SER A 178 -3.74 -23.82 -1.44
CA SER A 178 -2.82 -24.80 -2.00
C SER A 178 -1.36 -24.44 -1.72
N LEU A 179 -0.46 -25.44 -1.85
CA LEU A 179 0.97 -25.17 -1.76
C LEU A 179 1.49 -24.21 -2.84
N ASP A 180 0.90 -24.23 -4.05
CA ASP A 180 1.29 -23.33 -5.13
C ASP A 180 0.90 -21.88 -4.80
N GLU A 181 -0.27 -21.68 -4.22
CA GLU A 181 -0.72 -20.37 -3.73
C GLU A 181 0.14 -19.87 -2.56
N LEU A 182 0.47 -20.75 -1.62
CA LEU A 182 1.39 -20.41 -0.52
C LEU A 182 2.76 -19.98 -1.05
N MET A 183 3.32 -20.72 -2.01
CA MET A 183 4.58 -20.36 -2.65
C MET A 183 4.51 -19.00 -3.36
N GLU A 184 3.40 -18.72 -4.01
CA GLU A 184 3.16 -17.44 -4.67
C GLU A 184 3.08 -16.29 -3.67
N GLN A 185 2.29 -16.44 -2.59
CA GLN A 185 2.22 -15.45 -1.51
C GLN A 185 3.59 -15.21 -0.87
N MET A 186 4.36 -16.26 -0.62
CA MET A 186 5.71 -16.13 -0.07
C MET A 186 6.64 -15.35 -1.01
N ARG A 187 6.60 -15.63 -2.33
CA ARG A 187 7.39 -14.87 -3.31
C ARG A 187 7.03 -13.40 -3.34
N GLN A 188 5.74 -13.09 -3.29
CA GLN A 188 5.26 -11.70 -3.22
C GLN A 188 5.75 -11.01 -1.95
N GLN A 189 5.67 -11.68 -0.80
CA GLN A 189 6.17 -11.14 0.47
C GLN A 189 7.70 -10.95 0.47
N MET A 190 8.45 -11.88 -0.13
CA MET A 190 9.91 -11.72 -0.27
C MET A 190 10.26 -10.53 -1.18
N ALA A 191 9.56 -10.34 -2.30
CA ALA A 191 9.75 -9.20 -3.18
C ALA A 191 9.40 -7.89 -2.46
N ALA A 192 8.31 -7.88 -1.69
CA ALA A 192 7.92 -6.77 -0.84
C ALA A 192 8.97 -6.41 0.22
N ALA A 193 9.48 -7.42 0.92
CA ALA A 193 10.54 -7.24 1.91
C ALA A 193 11.84 -6.70 1.28
N GLN A 194 12.22 -7.20 0.09
CA GLN A 194 13.39 -6.73 -0.65
C GLN A 194 13.24 -5.25 -1.04
N SER A 195 12.08 -4.85 -1.55
CA SER A 195 11.80 -3.46 -1.90
C SER A 195 11.82 -2.55 -0.67
N LEU A 196 11.22 -2.99 0.45
CA LEU A 196 11.29 -2.26 1.72
C LEU A 196 12.74 -2.09 2.20
N MET A 197 13.55 -3.15 2.16
CA MET A 197 14.97 -3.08 2.54
C MET A 197 15.76 -2.11 1.66
N ASN A 198 15.41 -1.99 0.38
CA ASN A 198 16.04 -1.04 -0.54
C ASN A 198 15.66 0.43 -0.23
N SER A 199 14.44 0.66 0.30
CA SER A 199 13.95 2.01 0.66
C SER A 199 14.47 2.49 2.02
N LEU A 200 14.95 1.59 2.90
CA LEU A 200 15.51 1.94 4.20
C LEU A 200 16.87 2.67 4.07
N SER A 201 17.12 3.62 4.98
CA SER A 201 18.45 4.23 5.13
C SER A 201 19.48 3.20 5.62
N ALA A 202 20.77 3.51 5.44
CA ALA A 202 21.85 2.65 5.93
C ALA A 202 21.76 2.41 7.45
N GLU A 203 21.39 3.45 8.20
CA GLU A 203 21.22 3.37 9.67
C GLU A 203 20.03 2.49 10.05
N GLN A 204 18.90 2.61 9.34
CA GLN A 204 17.71 1.77 9.56
C GLN A 204 17.99 0.30 9.23
N ARG A 205 18.69 0.02 8.12
CA ARG A 205 19.11 -1.35 7.76
C ARG A 205 20.03 -1.96 8.82
N GLN A 206 20.98 -1.17 9.33
CA GLN A 206 21.86 -1.63 10.39
C GLN A 206 21.09 -1.90 11.70
N ALA A 207 20.20 -1.02 12.10
CA ALA A 207 19.37 -1.20 13.28
C ALA A 207 18.48 -2.45 13.19
N LEU A 208 17.88 -2.71 12.01
CA LEU A 208 17.16 -3.96 11.76
C LEU A 208 18.06 -5.18 11.87
N ALA A 209 19.25 -5.15 11.24
CA ALA A 209 20.18 -6.27 11.30
C ALA A 209 20.64 -6.56 12.74
N GLU A 210 20.91 -5.53 13.54
CA GLU A 210 21.25 -5.70 14.96
C GLU A 210 20.09 -6.29 15.76
N MET A 211 18.86 -5.81 15.51
CA MET A 211 17.65 -6.30 16.15
C MET A 211 17.37 -7.77 15.80
N PHE A 212 17.44 -8.13 14.50
CA PHE A 212 17.28 -9.51 14.05
C PHE A 212 18.36 -10.42 14.61
N ASN A 213 19.64 -10.02 14.57
CA ASN A 213 20.74 -10.77 15.16
C ASN A 213 20.58 -10.96 16.66
N GLY A 214 20.04 -9.97 17.37
CA GLY A 214 19.77 -10.08 18.80
C GLY A 214 18.61 -11.03 19.13
N ARG A 215 17.63 -11.16 18.26
CA ARG A 215 16.41 -11.93 18.52
C ARG A 215 16.41 -13.32 17.86
N PHE A 216 16.93 -13.41 16.64
CA PHE A 216 16.93 -14.63 15.81
C PHE A 216 18.32 -15.27 15.68
N ASN A 217 19.20 -15.12 16.67
CA ASN A 217 20.51 -15.75 16.70
C ASN A 217 20.39 -17.26 16.96
N ASP A 218 19.67 -17.94 16.07
CA ASP A 218 19.43 -19.38 16.07
C ASP A 218 19.97 -19.99 14.76
N PRO A 219 21.11 -20.73 14.80
CA PRO A 219 21.70 -21.32 13.60
C PRO A 219 20.79 -22.33 12.89
N GLU A 220 19.84 -22.94 13.60
CA GLU A 220 18.88 -23.87 13.03
C GLU A 220 17.83 -23.12 12.20
N LEU A 221 17.32 -21.99 12.71
CA LEU A 221 16.40 -21.12 11.99
C LEU A 221 17.04 -20.57 10.70
N GLU A 222 18.30 -20.10 10.78
CA GLU A 222 19.04 -19.64 9.60
C GLU A 222 19.22 -20.75 8.55
N ALA A 223 19.52 -21.98 9.00
CA ALA A 223 19.66 -23.10 8.09
C ALA A 223 18.37 -23.48 7.38
N GLU A 224 17.23 -23.49 8.10
CA GLU A 224 15.91 -23.78 7.51
C GLU A 224 15.48 -22.68 6.53
N MET A 225 15.72 -21.41 6.83
CA MET A 225 15.45 -20.29 5.91
C MET A 225 16.33 -20.39 4.64
N ALA A 226 17.60 -20.69 4.78
CA ALA A 226 18.50 -20.84 3.63
C ALA A 226 18.12 -22.04 2.76
N LYS A 227 17.61 -23.12 3.35
CA LYS A 227 17.11 -24.31 2.65
C LYS A 227 15.85 -23.94 1.85
N LEU A 228 14.89 -23.26 2.48
CA LEU A 228 13.66 -22.80 1.83
C LEU A 228 13.94 -21.89 0.63
N ALA A 229 14.86 -20.94 0.77
CA ALA A 229 15.23 -20.05 -0.32
C ALA A 229 15.75 -20.83 -1.54
N LYS A 230 16.61 -21.85 -1.34
CA LYS A 230 17.12 -22.70 -2.43
C LYS A 230 16.02 -23.53 -3.09
N GLU A 231 15.08 -24.03 -2.32
CA GLU A 231 13.99 -24.87 -2.84
C GLU A 231 13.00 -24.02 -3.64
N LEU A 232 12.71 -22.80 -3.20
CA LEU A 232 11.89 -21.82 -3.94
C LEU A 232 12.56 -21.45 -5.27
N ASP A 233 13.86 -21.20 -5.29
CA ASP A 233 14.62 -20.92 -6.52
C ASP A 233 14.61 -22.12 -7.48
N PHE A 234 14.75 -23.34 -6.94
CA PHE A 234 14.73 -24.56 -7.74
C PHE A 234 13.38 -24.81 -8.42
N LEU A 235 12.28 -24.52 -7.73
CA LEU A 235 10.91 -24.69 -8.26
C LEU A 235 10.49 -23.59 -9.23
N ASN A 236 11.24 -22.51 -9.33
CA ASN A 236 10.98 -21.43 -10.29
C ASN A 236 12.26 -20.97 -11.01
N PRO A 237 12.92 -21.85 -11.81
CA PRO A 237 14.16 -21.52 -12.49
C PRO A 237 14.03 -20.40 -13.54
N ASP A 238 12.84 -20.18 -14.06
CA ASP A 238 12.53 -19.13 -15.04
C ASP A 238 12.08 -17.82 -14.37
N GLY A 239 12.42 -17.62 -13.08
CA GLY A 239 12.01 -16.49 -12.26
C GLY A 239 11.39 -15.38 -13.09
N GLN A 240 10.09 -15.44 -13.32
CA GLN A 240 9.40 -14.26 -13.85
C GLN A 240 9.77 -13.19 -12.86
N GLN A 241 10.66 -12.31 -13.27
CA GLN A 241 10.92 -11.08 -12.55
C GLN A 241 9.54 -10.51 -12.27
N TYR A 242 9.09 -10.71 -11.03
CA TYR A 242 7.95 -9.97 -10.56
C TYR A 242 8.26 -8.55 -10.95
N ARG A 243 7.34 -7.88 -11.63
CA ARG A 243 7.46 -6.51 -12.10
C ARG A 243 7.54 -5.49 -10.95
N PHE A 244 8.15 -5.85 -9.88
CA PHE A 244 8.82 -4.95 -8.99
C PHE A 244 10.23 -4.78 -9.55
N SER A 245 10.33 -3.97 -10.61
CA SER A 245 11.59 -3.29 -10.86
C SER A 245 11.89 -2.55 -9.55
N GLY A 246 13.09 -2.75 -8.98
CA GLY A 246 13.46 -2.18 -7.68
C GLY A 246 13.45 -0.64 -7.61
N ASP A 247 12.82 0.03 -8.55
CA ASP A 247 12.56 1.47 -8.62
C ASP A 247 11.12 1.85 -8.22
N GLU A 248 10.17 0.90 -8.17
CA GLU A 248 8.83 1.16 -7.64
C GLU A 248 8.84 0.96 -6.14
N SER A 249 8.81 2.06 -5.39
CA SER A 249 8.82 2.00 -3.94
C SER A 249 7.46 1.50 -3.44
N ILE A 250 7.43 0.35 -2.81
CA ILE A 250 6.28 -0.20 -2.07
C ILE A 250 5.69 0.85 -1.12
N ASP A 251 6.53 1.72 -0.59
CA ASP A 251 6.14 2.79 0.32
C ASP A 251 5.14 3.77 -0.33
N LEU A 252 5.30 4.07 -1.60
CA LEU A 252 4.39 4.97 -2.31
C LEU A 252 3.08 4.26 -2.67
N GLU A 253 3.14 3.01 -3.12
CA GLU A 253 1.94 2.21 -3.43
C GLU A 253 1.11 1.96 -2.18
N ALA A 254 1.74 1.59 -1.05
CA ALA A 254 1.08 1.44 0.23
C ALA A 254 0.49 2.76 0.75
N ALA A 255 1.17 3.89 0.52
CA ALA A 255 0.63 5.21 0.84
C ALA A 255 -0.60 5.54 0.01
N MET A 256 -0.57 5.26 -1.29
CA MET A 256 -1.70 5.49 -2.19
C MET A 256 -2.88 4.58 -1.84
N GLN A 257 -2.63 3.32 -1.50
CA GLN A 257 -3.66 2.40 -1.04
C GLN A 257 -4.31 2.92 0.25
N LEU A 258 -3.51 3.33 1.23
CA LEU A 258 -4.02 3.90 2.48
C LEU A 258 -4.84 5.18 2.24
N MET A 259 -4.40 6.04 1.32
CA MET A 259 -5.15 7.24 0.95
C MET A 259 -6.49 6.89 0.29
N GLN A 260 -6.52 5.87 -0.55
CA GLN A 260 -7.74 5.38 -1.17
C GLN A 260 -8.70 4.81 -0.13
N GLU A 261 -8.23 3.97 0.78
CA GLU A 261 -9.03 3.46 1.91
C GLU A 261 -9.61 4.60 2.76
N MET A 262 -8.81 5.65 3.01
CA MET A 262 -9.27 6.84 3.74
C MET A 262 -10.35 7.61 3.00
N HIS A 263 -10.25 7.73 1.67
CA HIS A 263 -11.25 8.36 0.83
C HIS A 263 -12.56 7.56 0.84
N GLU A 264 -12.48 6.25 0.68
CA GLU A 264 -13.62 5.33 0.75
C GLU A 264 -14.34 5.41 2.12
N MET A 265 -13.56 5.49 3.21
CA MET A 265 -14.13 5.73 4.55
C MET A 265 -14.85 7.08 4.66
N ASP A 266 -14.31 8.14 4.04
CA ASP A 266 -14.93 9.46 4.05
C ASP A 266 -16.21 9.50 3.23
N ASP A 267 -16.23 8.88 2.07
CA ASP A 267 -17.40 8.76 1.22
C ASP A 267 -18.53 7.98 1.91
N LEU A 268 -18.18 6.82 2.48
CA LEU A 268 -19.14 6.01 3.24
C LEU A 268 -19.67 6.80 4.46
N LEU A 269 -18.79 7.48 5.19
CA LEU A 269 -19.19 8.31 6.33
C LEU A 269 -20.15 9.43 5.92
N GLY A 270 -19.90 10.07 4.77
CA GLY A 270 -20.78 11.10 4.19
C GLY A 270 -22.16 10.54 3.85
N GLN A 271 -22.21 9.39 3.18
CA GLN A 271 -23.46 8.69 2.84
C GLN A 271 -24.25 8.28 4.09
N MET A 272 -23.60 7.68 5.09
CA MET A 272 -24.23 7.27 6.34
C MET A 272 -24.77 8.45 7.15
N GLN A 273 -24.05 9.57 7.22
CA GLN A 273 -24.54 10.81 7.87
C GLN A 273 -25.71 11.43 7.14
N GLN A 274 -25.71 11.35 5.80
CA GLN A 274 -26.85 11.83 5.00
C GLN A 274 -28.06 10.92 5.20
N ALA A 275 -27.89 9.61 5.24
CA ALA A 275 -28.91 8.63 5.55
C ALA A 275 -29.51 8.86 6.95
N GLU A 276 -28.66 9.12 7.96
CA GLU A 276 -29.11 9.48 9.31
C GLU A 276 -30.01 10.73 9.32
N ARG A 277 -29.64 11.78 8.56
CA ARG A 277 -30.43 13.01 8.48
C ARG A 277 -31.75 12.84 7.77
N ARG A 278 -31.80 11.98 6.74
CA ARG A 278 -32.99 11.72 5.93
C ARG A 278 -33.92 10.68 6.56
N GLY A 279 -33.37 9.81 7.42
CA GLY A 279 -34.07 8.67 7.98
C GLY A 279 -34.32 7.56 6.96
N ASP A 280 -33.47 7.47 5.93
CA ASP A 280 -33.59 6.58 4.79
C ASP A 280 -32.20 6.00 4.47
N LEU A 281 -32.12 4.67 4.33
CA LEU A 281 -30.87 3.92 4.09
C LEU A 281 -30.59 3.67 2.60
N ASP A 282 -31.52 3.98 1.72
CA ASP A 282 -31.41 3.70 0.26
C ASP A 282 -30.24 4.43 -0.42
N GLY A 283 -29.68 5.46 0.25
CA GLY A 283 -28.54 6.23 -0.26
C GLY A 283 -27.17 5.72 0.15
N ILE A 284 -27.08 4.60 0.87
CA ILE A 284 -25.80 4.01 1.29
C ILE A 284 -25.38 2.98 0.24
N ASP A 285 -24.14 3.11 -0.26
CA ASP A 285 -23.53 2.13 -1.15
C ASP A 285 -23.16 0.87 -0.36
N LYS A 286 -23.84 -0.22 -0.67
CA LYS A 286 -23.71 -1.49 0.05
C LYS A 286 -22.42 -2.23 -0.27
N GLU A 287 -21.89 -2.08 -1.49
CA GLU A 287 -20.58 -2.63 -1.86
C GLU A 287 -19.49 -1.92 -1.09
N LEU A 288 -19.49 -0.60 -1.09
CA LEU A 288 -18.56 0.20 -0.32
C LEU A 288 -18.64 -0.08 1.19
N LEU A 289 -19.85 -0.30 1.72
CA LEU A 289 -20.04 -0.67 3.13
C LEU A 289 -19.39 -2.02 3.46
N ARG A 290 -19.54 -3.04 2.57
CA ARG A 290 -18.91 -4.34 2.74
C ARG A 290 -17.39 -4.25 2.67
N ASP A 291 -16.87 -3.49 1.72
CA ASP A 291 -15.43 -3.33 1.52
C ASP A 291 -14.77 -2.64 2.71
N VAL A 292 -15.43 -1.63 3.29
CA VAL A 292 -14.85 -0.79 4.36
C VAL A 292 -15.10 -1.36 5.76
N MET A 293 -16.29 -1.92 6.03
CA MET A 293 -16.69 -2.35 7.37
C MET A 293 -16.84 -3.87 7.51
N GLY A 294 -16.99 -4.62 6.40
CA GLY A 294 -17.17 -6.05 6.38
C GLY A 294 -18.62 -6.49 6.16
N ASP A 295 -18.79 -7.81 5.89
CA ASP A 295 -20.08 -8.41 5.57
C ASP A 295 -21.08 -8.35 6.73
N GLU A 296 -20.63 -8.55 7.98
CA GLU A 296 -21.49 -8.58 9.17
C GLU A 296 -22.20 -7.24 9.39
N GLU A 297 -21.49 -6.13 9.20
CA GLU A 297 -22.03 -4.78 9.33
C GLU A 297 -22.98 -4.44 8.17
N ALA A 298 -22.68 -4.90 6.97
CA ALA A 298 -23.55 -4.71 5.80
C ALA A 298 -24.88 -5.46 5.98
N ASP A 299 -24.85 -6.70 6.47
CA ASP A 299 -26.03 -7.53 6.71
C ASP A 299 -26.92 -6.96 7.84
N GLN A 300 -26.33 -6.33 8.87
CA GLN A 300 -27.07 -5.64 9.94
C GLN A 300 -27.92 -4.45 9.47
N LEU A 301 -27.57 -3.83 8.35
CA LEU A 301 -28.34 -2.75 7.75
C LEU A 301 -29.48 -3.28 6.85
N GLU A 302 -29.43 -4.54 6.45
CA GLU A 302 -30.45 -5.18 5.61
C GLU A 302 -31.62 -5.79 6.43
N GLU A 303 -31.42 -6.06 7.73
CA GLU A 303 -32.47 -6.52 8.68
C GLU A 303 -33.25 -5.35 9.30
#